data_9315bbebf1ce9e8ecd55d6c8432a1c39
#
_entry.id   9315bbebf1ce9e8ecd55d6c8432a1c39
#
_cell.length_a   1.000
_cell.length_b   1.000
_cell.length_c   1.000
_cell.angle_alpha   90.00
_cell.angle_beta   90.00
_cell.angle_gamma   90.00
#
_symmetry.space_group_name_H-M   'P 1'
#
loop_
_entity.id
_entity.type
_entity.pdbx_description
1 polymer ?
#
loop_
_entity_poly.entity_id
_entity_poly.type
_entity_poly.pdbx_seq_one_letter_code
_entity_poly.pdbx_strand_id
1 'polypeptide(L)'
;MKKIFLLLVAIFVVSAVEAQVLETPRKVENLTINDINGNPTTLPEFGEKNLLIFYVDPDSYLKGGANKKLSDELEENGRAAGAAIRGFGVMNFPDTGLPKNMVRNMARKRAAKNGATILDDDQQLLKKEWGLGDCNNKFVLMVVSKEGELVYCAKDDLDEAGIEAFYQLIDKYRN
;
A
#
# COMPACT_ATOMS: atom_id res chain seq x y z
N MET A 1 -64.07 26.29 3.15
CA MET A 1 -62.76 26.42 2.43
C MET A 1 -61.70 25.75 3.28
N LYS A 2 -61.32 24.49 2.93
CA LYS A 2 -60.30 23.72 3.66
C LYS A 2 -58.94 23.96 3.00
N LYS A 3 -57.97 24.59 3.72
CA LYS A 3 -56.61 24.78 3.27
C LYS A 3 -55.85 23.48 3.51
N ILE A 4 -55.44 22.79 2.44
CA ILE A 4 -54.56 21.63 2.49
C ILE A 4 -53.11 22.17 2.59
N PHE A 5 -52.45 21.91 3.71
CA PHE A 5 -51.02 22.21 3.91
C PHE A 5 -50.23 21.02 3.38
N LEU A 6 -49.58 21.21 2.23
CA LEU A 6 -48.67 20.20 1.66
C LEU A 6 -47.33 20.29 2.37
N LEU A 7 -47.03 19.31 3.23
CA LEU A 7 -45.75 19.19 3.89
C LEU A 7 -44.77 18.51 2.92
N LEU A 8 -43.82 19.27 2.35
CA LEU A 8 -42.74 18.74 1.54
C LEU A 8 -41.66 18.19 2.48
N VAL A 9 -41.63 16.87 2.64
CA VAL A 9 -40.53 16.18 3.34
C VAL A 9 -39.37 16.02 2.34
N ALA A 10 -38.34 16.85 2.50
CA ALA A 10 -37.09 16.69 1.79
C ALA A 10 -36.32 15.51 2.41
N ILE A 11 -36.30 14.38 1.70
CA ILE A 11 -35.45 13.22 2.08
C ILE A 11 -34.03 13.58 1.66
N PHE A 12 -33.20 13.97 2.61
CA PHE A 12 -31.75 14.04 2.45
C PHE A 12 -31.22 12.60 2.38
N VAL A 13 -30.94 12.10 1.20
CA VAL A 13 -30.13 10.89 1.02
C VAL A 13 -28.69 11.29 1.33
N VAL A 14 -28.25 11.07 2.56
CA VAL A 14 -26.85 11.11 2.92
C VAL A 14 -26.23 9.87 2.28
N SER A 15 -25.59 10.04 1.13
CA SER A 15 -24.71 9.02 0.56
C SER A 15 -23.53 8.89 1.51
N ALA A 16 -23.59 7.92 2.43
CA ALA A 16 -22.40 7.46 3.13
C ALA A 16 -21.45 6.90 2.06
N VAL A 17 -20.39 7.63 1.77
CA VAL A 17 -19.22 7.06 1.09
C VAL A 17 -18.63 6.11 2.11
N GLU A 18 -19.07 4.86 2.09
CA GLU A 18 -18.38 3.80 2.81
C GLU A 18 -16.97 3.73 2.22
N ALA A 19 -15.98 4.16 2.99
CA ALA A 19 -14.60 3.83 2.72
C ALA A 19 -14.56 2.29 2.60
N GLN A 20 -14.24 1.80 1.41
CA GLN A 20 -14.19 0.37 1.11
C GLN A 20 -13.05 -0.20 1.96
N VAL A 21 -13.38 -0.63 3.19
CA VAL A 21 -12.45 -1.37 4.05
C VAL A 21 -12.18 -2.68 3.32
N LEU A 22 -10.95 -2.86 2.90
CA LEU A 22 -10.53 -4.07 2.23
C LEU A 22 -10.69 -5.24 3.20
N GLU A 23 -11.56 -6.22 2.89
CA GLU A 23 -11.70 -7.40 3.73
C GLU A 23 -10.38 -8.16 3.81
N THR A 24 -9.84 -8.30 5.01
CA THR A 24 -8.66 -9.09 5.35
C THR A 24 -9.00 -10.04 6.51
N PRO A 25 -8.40 -11.25 6.61
CA PRO A 25 -7.43 -11.83 5.66
C PRO A 25 -8.08 -12.41 4.40
N ARG A 26 -7.33 -12.41 3.28
CA ARG A 26 -7.74 -13.06 2.02
C ARG A 26 -6.54 -13.61 1.26
N LYS A 27 -6.73 -14.70 0.54
CA LYS A 27 -5.70 -15.29 -0.32
C LYS A 27 -5.30 -14.34 -1.44
N VAL A 28 -3.99 -14.27 -1.67
CA VAL A 28 -3.38 -13.57 -2.80
C VAL A 28 -2.32 -14.47 -3.43
N GLU A 29 -2.04 -14.26 -4.71
CA GLU A 29 -1.05 -15.02 -5.44
C GLU A 29 0.22 -14.21 -5.69
N ASN A 30 1.33 -14.93 -5.89
CA ASN A 30 2.56 -14.29 -6.33
C ASN A 30 2.37 -13.74 -7.75
N LEU A 31 2.84 -12.53 -7.97
CA LEU A 31 2.71 -11.85 -9.26
C LEU A 31 4.09 -11.62 -9.87
N THR A 32 4.14 -11.68 -11.20
CA THR A 32 5.32 -11.25 -11.96
C THR A 32 5.14 -9.80 -12.36
N ILE A 33 5.95 -8.93 -11.78
CA ILE A 33 6.05 -7.50 -12.09
C ILE A 33 7.48 -7.19 -12.55
N ASN A 34 7.90 -5.93 -12.63
CA ASN A 34 9.24 -5.59 -13.06
C ASN A 34 10.15 -5.17 -11.89
N ASP A 35 11.45 -5.36 -12.04
CA ASP A 35 12.43 -4.63 -11.24
C ASP A 35 12.53 -3.16 -11.71
N ILE A 36 13.29 -2.33 -10.98
CA ILE A 36 13.49 -0.91 -11.35
C ILE A 36 14.25 -0.70 -12.66
N ASN A 37 14.76 -1.76 -13.29
CA ASN A 37 15.43 -1.74 -14.60
C ASN A 37 14.49 -2.20 -15.72
N GLY A 38 13.29 -2.68 -15.38
CA GLY A 38 12.29 -3.17 -16.31
C GLY A 38 12.39 -4.65 -16.63
N ASN A 39 13.16 -5.44 -15.86
CA ASN A 39 13.23 -6.88 -16.02
C ASN A 39 12.11 -7.56 -15.26
N PRO A 40 11.42 -8.57 -15.84
CA PRO A 40 10.40 -9.34 -15.12
C PRO A 40 10.97 -10.03 -13.87
N THR A 41 10.27 -9.92 -12.77
CA THR A 41 10.61 -10.56 -11.48
C THR A 41 9.35 -10.87 -10.69
N THR A 42 9.42 -11.85 -9.81
CA THR A 42 8.34 -12.14 -8.85
C THR A 42 8.51 -11.33 -7.57
N LEU A 43 7.48 -11.30 -6.73
CA LEU A 43 7.60 -10.70 -5.41
C LEU A 43 8.64 -11.48 -4.59
N PRO A 44 9.63 -10.78 -3.98
CA PRO A 44 10.73 -11.43 -3.31
C PRO A 44 10.26 -12.24 -2.10
N GLU A 45 10.74 -13.48 -1.98
CA GLU A 45 10.48 -14.40 -0.86
C GLU A 45 8.99 -14.66 -0.58
N PHE A 46 8.09 -14.51 -1.59
CA PHE A 46 6.67 -14.84 -1.47
C PHE A 46 6.50 -16.36 -1.21
N GLY A 47 5.75 -16.69 -0.16
CA GLY A 47 5.57 -18.08 0.28
C GLY A 47 6.71 -18.61 1.17
N GLU A 48 7.80 -17.87 1.31
CA GLU A 48 8.94 -18.23 2.16
C GLU A 48 8.97 -17.41 3.45
N LYS A 49 8.65 -16.11 3.33
CA LYS A 49 8.56 -15.17 4.45
C LYS A 49 7.25 -14.40 4.43
N ASN A 50 6.92 -13.80 5.56
CA ASN A 50 5.93 -12.75 5.61
C ASN A 50 6.44 -11.53 4.84
N LEU A 51 5.59 -10.85 4.10
CA LEU A 51 5.97 -9.69 3.30
C LEU A 51 5.41 -8.42 3.91
N LEU A 52 6.25 -7.40 4.05
CA LEU A 52 5.87 -6.03 4.31
C LEU A 52 6.03 -5.24 3.02
N ILE A 53 4.93 -4.84 2.40
CA ILE A 53 4.93 -4.22 1.08
C ILE A 53 4.50 -2.75 1.20
N PHE A 54 5.35 -1.86 0.73
CA PHE A 54 5.07 -0.45 0.54
C PHE A 54 4.64 -0.21 -0.92
N TYR A 55 3.31 -0.24 -1.19
CA TYR A 55 2.78 0.01 -2.54
C TYR A 55 2.48 1.49 -2.71
N VAL A 56 3.24 2.17 -3.54
CA VAL A 56 3.37 3.62 -3.50
C VAL A 56 3.07 4.27 -4.83
N ASP A 57 2.09 5.19 -4.85
CA ASP A 57 2.04 6.20 -5.88
C ASP A 57 3.20 7.20 -5.64
N PRO A 58 4.09 7.41 -6.62
CA PRO A 58 5.23 8.32 -6.48
C PRO A 58 4.85 9.76 -6.07
N ASP A 59 3.68 10.25 -6.46
CA ASP A 59 3.20 11.57 -6.05
C ASP A 59 2.93 11.63 -4.54
N SER A 60 2.39 10.55 -3.96
CA SER A 60 2.15 10.44 -2.51
C SER A 60 3.48 10.39 -1.73
N TYR A 61 4.49 9.69 -2.27
CA TYR A 61 5.82 9.64 -1.69
C TYR A 61 6.44 11.04 -1.52
N LEU A 62 6.28 11.90 -2.53
CA LEU A 62 6.80 13.27 -2.50
C LEU A 62 6.03 14.16 -1.50
N LYS A 63 4.77 13.89 -1.25
CA LYS A 63 3.96 14.63 -0.26
C LYS A 63 4.39 14.34 1.18
N GLY A 64 4.95 13.18 1.47
CA GLY A 64 5.56 12.86 2.77
C GLY A 64 4.56 12.61 3.89
N GLY A 65 3.47 11.93 3.64
CA GLY A 65 2.44 11.58 4.63
C GLY A 65 2.92 10.67 5.78
N ALA A 66 2.03 10.31 6.69
CA ALA A 66 2.34 9.51 7.87
C ALA A 66 2.87 8.11 7.50
N ASN A 67 2.25 7.44 6.52
CA ASN A 67 2.69 6.11 6.07
C ASN A 67 4.10 6.14 5.46
N LYS A 68 4.47 7.22 4.78
CA LYS A 68 5.84 7.39 4.26
C LYS A 68 6.84 7.56 5.40
N LYS A 69 6.54 8.36 6.42
CA LYS A 69 7.40 8.52 7.60
C LYS A 69 7.57 7.20 8.34
N LEU A 70 6.47 6.46 8.54
CA LEU A 70 6.48 5.14 9.16
C LEU A 70 7.34 4.14 8.37
N SER A 71 7.26 4.15 7.04
CA SER A 71 8.11 3.33 6.17
C SER A 71 9.61 3.64 6.35
N ASP A 72 9.98 4.92 6.39
CA ASP A 72 11.36 5.33 6.61
C ASP A 72 11.85 4.86 8.00
N GLU A 73 11.04 5.04 9.03
CA GLU A 73 11.35 4.63 10.40
C GLU A 73 11.51 3.11 10.54
N LEU A 74 10.64 2.32 9.89
CA LEU A 74 10.76 0.85 9.87
C LEU A 74 12.04 0.38 9.18
N GLU A 75 12.47 1.05 8.11
CA GLU A 75 13.73 0.76 7.45
C GLU A 75 14.93 1.16 8.33
N GLU A 76 14.92 2.35 8.91
CA GLU A 76 16.01 2.88 9.73
C GLU A 76 16.23 2.07 11.01
N ASN A 77 15.17 1.61 11.67
CA ASN A 77 15.27 0.80 12.89
C ASN A 77 15.37 -0.72 12.62
N GLY A 78 15.45 -1.13 11.36
CA GLY A 78 15.61 -2.53 10.95
C GLY A 78 14.35 -3.40 11.12
N ARG A 79 13.17 -2.81 11.38
CA ARG A 79 11.92 -3.57 11.52
C ARG A 79 11.31 -4.02 10.19
N ALA A 80 11.71 -3.40 9.07
CA ALA A 80 11.23 -3.77 7.75
C ALA A 80 11.82 -5.10 7.22
N ALA A 81 12.83 -5.67 7.89
CA ALA A 81 13.44 -6.92 7.50
C ALA A 81 13.77 -7.78 8.72
N GLY A 82 13.85 -9.10 8.53
CA GLY A 82 14.15 -10.05 9.58
C GLY A 82 14.19 -11.49 9.10
N ALA A 83 14.33 -12.43 10.03
CA ALA A 83 14.35 -13.85 9.70
C ALA A 83 13.02 -14.30 9.08
N ALA A 84 11.90 -13.82 9.61
CA ALA A 84 10.55 -14.23 9.19
C ALA A 84 9.82 -13.19 8.33
N ILE A 85 10.39 -11.99 8.11
CA ILE A 85 9.75 -10.91 7.34
C ILE A 85 10.67 -10.31 6.29
N ARG A 86 10.12 -9.95 5.14
CA ARG A 86 10.81 -9.27 4.02
C ARG A 86 10.08 -7.99 3.65
N GLY A 87 10.70 -6.84 3.88
CA GLY A 87 10.19 -5.54 3.45
C GLY A 87 10.73 -5.14 2.07
N PHE A 88 9.86 -4.55 1.24
CA PHE A 88 10.23 -3.95 -0.05
C PHE A 88 9.18 -2.96 -0.54
N GLY A 89 9.60 -2.07 -1.44
CA GLY A 89 8.74 -1.10 -2.09
C GLY A 89 8.23 -1.59 -3.45
N VAL A 90 7.03 -1.20 -3.82
CA VAL A 90 6.47 -1.39 -5.17
C VAL A 90 5.90 -0.06 -5.65
N MET A 91 6.37 0.43 -6.78
CA MET A 91 5.91 1.67 -7.38
C MET A 91 4.69 1.45 -8.27
N ASN A 92 3.61 2.17 -8.01
CA ASN A 92 2.41 2.25 -8.84
C ASN A 92 2.59 3.34 -9.90
N PHE A 93 3.25 3.00 -11.01
CA PHE A 93 3.57 3.98 -12.06
C PHE A 93 2.38 4.54 -12.84
N PRO A 94 1.30 3.79 -13.14
CA PRO A 94 0.22 4.35 -13.94
C PRO A 94 -0.56 5.48 -13.27
N ASP A 95 -0.56 5.54 -11.95
CA ASP A 95 -1.29 6.56 -11.21
C ASP A 95 -0.49 7.87 -11.03
N THR A 96 0.86 7.87 -11.25
CA THR A 96 1.68 9.08 -11.08
C THR A 96 1.58 10.06 -12.25
N GLY A 97 1.52 11.36 -11.94
CA GLY A 97 1.70 12.44 -12.90
C GLY A 97 3.17 12.73 -13.26
N LEU A 98 4.13 12.09 -12.60
CA LEU A 98 5.56 12.33 -12.80
C LEU A 98 6.13 11.56 -14.00
N PRO A 99 7.16 12.09 -14.69
CA PRO A 99 7.85 11.36 -15.74
C PRO A 99 8.46 10.06 -15.21
N LYS A 100 8.15 8.92 -15.84
CA LYS A 100 8.61 7.58 -15.42
C LYS A 100 10.12 7.50 -15.19
N ASN A 101 10.92 8.10 -16.08
CA ASN A 101 12.39 8.11 -15.92
C ASN A 101 12.85 8.86 -14.66
N MET A 102 12.17 9.93 -14.28
CA MET A 102 12.46 10.66 -13.05
C MET A 102 12.19 9.77 -11.83
N VAL A 103 11.04 9.12 -11.79
CA VAL A 103 10.65 8.22 -10.69
C VAL A 103 11.61 7.03 -10.58
N ARG A 104 11.95 6.36 -11.70
CA ARG A 104 12.92 5.27 -11.70
C ARG A 104 14.31 5.72 -11.21
N ASN A 105 14.73 6.91 -11.57
CA ASN A 105 16.01 7.46 -11.06
C ASN A 105 15.97 7.74 -9.56
N MET A 106 14.85 8.22 -9.03
CA MET A 106 14.67 8.39 -7.57
C MET A 106 14.71 7.03 -6.85
N ALA A 107 14.02 6.03 -7.38
CA ALA A 107 14.03 4.66 -6.83
C ALA A 107 15.43 4.05 -6.84
N ARG A 108 16.18 4.17 -7.95
CA ARG A 108 17.58 3.69 -8.03
C ARG A 108 18.49 4.38 -7.01
N LYS A 109 18.35 5.71 -6.83
CA LYS A 109 19.12 6.46 -5.82
C LYS A 109 18.79 5.98 -4.40
N ARG A 110 17.50 5.70 -4.09
CA ARG A 110 17.09 5.15 -2.79
C ARG A 110 17.67 3.76 -2.59
N ALA A 111 17.52 2.85 -3.55
CA ALA A 111 18.08 1.51 -3.51
C ALA A 111 19.61 1.52 -3.31
N ALA A 112 20.33 2.39 -4.01
CA ALA A 112 21.78 2.54 -3.86
C ALA A 112 22.19 3.10 -2.49
N LYS A 113 21.35 3.95 -1.87
CA LYS A 113 21.64 4.58 -0.58
C LYS A 113 21.47 3.63 0.60
N ASN A 114 20.39 2.83 0.61
CA ASN A 114 19.99 2.03 1.78
C ASN A 114 19.80 0.53 1.49
N GLY A 115 20.12 0.06 0.28
CA GLY A 115 19.95 -1.35 -0.09
C GLY A 115 18.48 -1.78 -0.28
N ALA A 116 17.55 -0.82 -0.36
CA ALA A 116 16.12 -1.13 -0.50
C ALA A 116 15.85 -1.90 -1.81
N THR A 117 15.03 -2.94 -1.71
CA THR A 117 14.43 -3.57 -2.89
C THR A 117 13.22 -2.75 -3.31
N ILE A 118 13.20 -2.30 -4.56
CA ILE A 118 12.09 -1.53 -5.12
C ILE A 118 11.71 -2.16 -6.46
N LEU A 119 10.43 -2.47 -6.62
CA LEU A 119 9.84 -3.06 -7.82
C LEU A 119 8.96 -2.02 -8.53
N ASP A 120 8.60 -2.34 -9.76
CA ASP A 120 7.85 -1.49 -10.68
C ASP A 120 6.58 -2.23 -11.13
N ASP A 121 5.42 -1.78 -10.70
CA ASP A 121 4.11 -2.29 -11.12
C ASP A 121 3.50 -1.36 -12.18
N ASP A 122 4.10 -1.32 -13.36
CA ASP A 122 3.68 -0.48 -14.48
C ASP A 122 2.37 -0.92 -15.14
N GLN A 123 1.88 -2.11 -14.80
CA GLN A 123 0.60 -2.65 -15.25
C GLN A 123 -0.48 -2.65 -14.15
N GLN A 124 -0.17 -2.20 -12.94
CA GLN A 124 -1.06 -2.23 -11.77
C GLN A 124 -1.56 -3.65 -11.44
N LEU A 125 -0.69 -4.65 -11.54
CA LEU A 125 -1.07 -6.04 -11.30
C LEU A 125 -1.46 -6.26 -9.84
N LEU A 126 -0.71 -5.70 -8.87
CA LEU A 126 -1.10 -5.78 -7.47
C LEU A 126 -2.48 -5.15 -7.24
N LYS A 127 -2.70 -3.96 -7.80
CA LYS A 127 -3.99 -3.26 -7.68
C LYS A 127 -5.15 -4.09 -8.24
N LYS A 128 -4.96 -4.71 -9.42
CA LYS A 128 -5.99 -5.46 -10.14
C LYS A 128 -6.23 -6.85 -9.54
N GLU A 129 -5.18 -7.65 -9.46
CA GLU A 129 -5.30 -9.06 -9.06
C GLU A 129 -5.57 -9.22 -7.56
N TRP A 130 -5.02 -8.32 -6.75
CA TRP A 130 -5.32 -8.30 -5.31
C TRP A 130 -6.53 -7.42 -4.97
N GLY A 131 -7.19 -6.81 -5.95
CA GLY A 131 -8.40 -6.02 -5.77
C GLY A 131 -8.24 -4.87 -4.77
N LEU A 132 -7.11 -4.13 -4.83
CA LEU A 132 -6.83 -3.05 -3.86
C LEU A 132 -7.74 -1.83 -4.03
N GLY A 133 -8.46 -1.73 -5.15
CA GLY A 133 -9.29 -0.56 -5.45
C GLY A 133 -8.46 0.68 -5.80
N ASP A 134 -8.93 1.87 -5.44
CA ASP A 134 -8.21 3.11 -5.75
C ASP A 134 -6.95 3.26 -4.90
N CYS A 135 -5.79 3.40 -5.57
CA CYS A 135 -4.46 3.63 -4.99
C CYS A 135 -3.81 4.93 -5.49
N ASN A 136 -4.56 5.75 -6.25
CA ASN A 136 -4.06 7.04 -6.75
C ASN A 136 -3.78 8.00 -5.59
N ASN A 137 -2.63 8.64 -5.61
CA ASN A 137 -2.14 9.50 -4.53
C ASN A 137 -2.09 8.82 -3.14
N LYS A 138 -1.91 7.49 -3.10
CA LYS A 138 -1.85 6.71 -1.86
C LYS A 138 -0.44 6.16 -1.60
N PHE A 139 -0.09 6.08 -0.33
CA PHE A 139 1.03 5.30 0.19
C PHE A 139 0.46 4.13 0.97
N VAL A 140 0.30 2.99 0.31
CA VAL A 140 -0.39 1.82 0.84
C VAL A 140 0.59 0.94 1.62
N LEU A 141 0.22 0.60 2.87
CA LEU A 141 0.94 -0.36 3.70
C LEU A 141 0.23 -1.71 3.62
N MET A 142 0.96 -2.76 3.28
CA MET A 142 0.40 -4.12 3.22
C MET A 142 1.27 -5.12 3.97
N VAL A 143 0.63 -6.10 4.58
CA VAL A 143 1.29 -7.28 5.12
C VAL A 143 0.66 -8.53 4.49
N VAL A 144 1.51 -9.38 3.92
CA VAL A 144 1.11 -10.69 3.39
C VAL A 144 1.82 -11.77 4.21
N SER A 145 1.06 -12.73 4.71
CA SER A 145 1.65 -13.85 5.45
C SER A 145 2.40 -14.80 4.50
N LYS A 146 3.32 -15.60 5.04
CA LYS A 146 4.03 -16.61 4.25
C LYS A 146 3.09 -17.66 3.63
N GLU A 147 1.89 -17.81 4.16
CA GLU A 147 0.84 -18.67 3.60
C GLU A 147 0.13 -18.04 2.38
N GLY A 148 0.53 -16.82 1.96
CA GLY A 148 -0.08 -16.09 0.84
C GLY A 148 -1.43 -15.48 1.21
N GLU A 149 -1.57 -14.93 2.41
CA GLU A 149 -2.76 -14.20 2.83
C GLU A 149 -2.43 -12.72 3.04
N LEU A 150 -3.15 -11.84 2.34
CA LEU A 150 -3.14 -10.41 2.65
C LEU A 150 -3.86 -10.21 3.97
N VAL A 151 -3.10 -10.00 5.05
CA VAL A 151 -3.60 -9.91 6.42
C VAL A 151 -3.80 -8.47 6.88
N TYR A 152 -3.23 -7.51 6.14
CA TYR A 152 -3.36 -6.09 6.44
C TYR A 152 -3.23 -5.25 5.18
N CYS A 153 -4.05 -4.22 5.05
CA CYS A 153 -3.97 -3.24 3.98
C CYS A 153 -4.51 -1.89 4.45
N ALA A 154 -3.63 -0.91 4.61
CA ALA A 154 -4.00 0.48 4.91
C ALA A 154 -3.65 1.38 3.71
N LYS A 155 -4.66 2.02 3.13
CA LYS A 155 -4.51 2.90 1.96
C LYS A 155 -4.36 4.38 2.32
N ASP A 156 -4.96 4.79 3.41
CA ASP A 156 -4.88 6.15 3.91
C ASP A 156 -3.83 6.26 5.01
N ASP A 157 -3.31 7.45 5.24
CA ASP A 157 -2.35 7.71 6.31
C ASP A 157 -2.92 7.28 7.66
N LEU A 158 -2.13 6.51 8.40
CA LEU A 158 -2.48 6.07 9.73
C LEU A 158 -2.40 7.23 10.73
N ASP A 159 -3.34 7.26 11.66
CA ASP A 159 -3.24 8.07 12.87
C ASP A 159 -2.32 7.40 13.91
N GLU A 160 -2.11 8.05 15.05
CA GLU A 160 -1.22 7.56 16.11
C GLU A 160 -1.61 6.15 16.60
N ALA A 161 -2.91 5.90 16.78
CA ALA A 161 -3.40 4.59 17.21
C ALA A 161 -3.20 3.51 16.13
N GLY A 162 -3.41 3.87 14.87
CA GLY A 162 -3.14 3.01 13.71
C GLY A 162 -1.67 2.68 13.57
N ILE A 163 -0.77 3.63 13.80
CA ILE A 163 0.69 3.42 13.79
C ILE A 163 1.10 2.43 14.90
N GLU A 164 0.60 2.62 16.12
CA GLU A 164 0.91 1.70 17.22
C GLU A 164 0.38 0.28 16.94
N ALA A 165 -0.86 0.15 16.46
CA ALA A 165 -1.42 -1.13 16.05
C ALA A 165 -0.61 -1.80 14.93
N PHE A 166 -0.10 -1.01 13.99
CA PHE A 166 0.74 -1.50 12.90
C PHE A 166 2.10 -2.00 13.41
N TYR A 167 2.73 -1.31 14.36
CA TYR A 167 3.95 -1.81 15.00
C TYR A 167 3.75 -3.17 15.69
N GLN A 168 2.65 -3.33 16.44
CA GLN A 168 2.29 -4.60 17.07
C GLN A 168 2.09 -5.71 16.04
N LEU A 169 1.44 -5.38 14.90
CA LEU A 169 1.27 -6.31 13.79
C LEU A 169 2.63 -6.75 13.21
N ILE A 170 3.52 -5.80 12.92
CA ILE A 170 4.86 -6.11 12.38
C ILE A 170 5.65 -6.97 13.36
N ASP A 171 5.64 -6.67 14.65
CA ASP A 171 6.34 -7.45 15.66
C ASP A 171 5.81 -8.90 15.75
N LYS A 172 4.52 -9.13 15.48
CA LYS A 172 3.94 -10.48 15.36
C LYS A 172 4.47 -11.26 14.15
N TYR A 173 4.65 -10.59 13.00
CA TYR A 173 5.02 -11.25 11.74
C TYR A 173 6.53 -11.32 11.48
N ARG A 174 7.36 -10.62 12.25
CA ARG A 174 8.82 -10.64 12.10
C ARG A 174 9.55 -11.70 12.93
N ASN A 175 8.88 -12.30 13.93
CA ASN A 175 9.36 -13.35 14.83
C ASN A 175 8.82 -14.74 14.40
#